data_e73a54711a5e4c229ef635e3d173185f
#
_entry.id   e73a54711a5e4c229ef635e3d173185f
#
_cell.length_a   1.000
_cell.length_b   1.000
_cell.length_c   1.000
_cell.angle_alpha   90.00
_cell.angle_beta   90.00
_cell.angle_gamma   90.00
#
_symmetry.space_group_name_H-M   'P 1'
#
loop_
_entity.id
_entity.type
_entity.pdbx_description
1 polymer ?
#
loop_
_entity_poly.entity_id
_entity_poly.type
_entity_poly.pdbx_seq_one_letter_code
_entity_poly.pdbx_strand_id
1 'polypeptide(L)'
;SLMGVSGAVAVGSAALGDRGGAHRTFPSYRFPESAALALSKVVEYARFRMQPPGRILGYPDLNAGEARRRVERFIEGLPGPAPTALPEAETRELLASFGLAIREATAPSTRPEPHVALHLSADPDFGPIWRFHRQGAGSILRITPLTDLDIVEVLEKLRLRSTSGLAETLGRLTQLVEELPWLCALEAQVIIGGDDGSGRPLPLQANLRLTLSQASFRMP
;
A
#
# COMPACT_ATOMS: atom_id res chain seq x y z
N SER A 1 -24.68 38.30 -14.21
CA SER A 1 -24.12 38.98 -13.03
C SER A 1 -23.70 37.91 -12.01
N LEU A 2 -22.39 37.56 -12.02
CA LEU A 2 -21.78 36.62 -11.11
C LEU A 2 -21.28 37.40 -9.88
N MET A 3 -21.94 37.27 -8.75
CA MET A 3 -21.40 37.73 -7.47
C MET A 3 -20.52 36.63 -6.88
N GLY A 4 -19.21 36.88 -6.86
CA GLY A 4 -18.22 36.05 -6.15
C GLY A 4 -18.39 36.20 -4.64
N VAL A 5 -18.66 35.12 -3.95
CA VAL A 5 -18.61 35.06 -2.47
C VAL A 5 -17.15 34.82 -2.09
N SER A 6 -16.41 35.90 -1.88
CA SER A 6 -15.09 35.88 -1.23
C SER A 6 -15.30 35.68 0.26
N GLY A 7 -15.18 34.45 0.75
CA GLY A 7 -15.19 34.14 2.17
C GLY A 7 -13.86 34.52 2.82
N ALA A 8 -13.73 35.77 3.28
CA ALA A 8 -12.61 36.16 4.10
C ALA A 8 -12.70 35.47 5.47
N VAL A 9 -11.78 34.56 5.76
CA VAL A 9 -11.58 34.01 7.09
C VAL A 9 -10.94 35.11 7.94
N ALA A 10 -11.75 35.77 8.76
CA ALA A 10 -11.23 36.71 9.75
C ALA A 10 -10.61 35.92 10.90
N VAL A 11 -9.28 35.92 10.97
CA VAL A 11 -8.52 35.44 12.13
C VAL A 11 -8.61 36.53 13.20
N GLY A 12 -9.55 36.41 14.12
CA GLY A 12 -9.64 37.28 15.27
C GLY A 12 -8.55 36.89 16.29
N SER A 13 -7.59 37.75 16.51
CA SER A 13 -6.61 37.62 17.60
C SER A 13 -7.23 38.11 18.90
N ALA A 14 -7.62 37.19 19.79
CA ALA A 14 -7.91 37.54 21.18
C ALA A 14 -6.60 37.43 21.97
N ALA A 15 -6.00 38.56 22.30
CA ALA A 15 -4.81 38.64 23.14
C ALA A 15 -5.21 38.34 24.60
N LEU A 16 -4.86 37.17 25.11
CA LEU A 16 -4.84 36.89 26.55
C LEU A 16 -3.43 37.12 27.07
N GLY A 17 -3.35 38.06 28.03
CA GLY A 17 -2.20 38.61 28.74
C GLY A 17 -0.87 37.87 28.75
N ASP A 18 0.12 38.65 28.54
CA ASP A 18 1.57 38.41 28.53
C ASP A 18 2.06 37.66 29.78
N ARG A 19 2.50 36.42 29.60
CA ARG A 19 3.59 35.78 30.34
C ARG A 19 4.41 34.95 29.38
N GLY A 20 5.46 35.59 28.81
CA GLY A 20 6.65 35.01 28.18
C GLY A 20 6.45 33.70 27.40
N GLY A 21 6.01 33.73 26.13
CA GLY A 21 5.94 32.54 25.31
C GLY A 21 5.13 32.78 24.04
N ALA A 22 5.50 32.17 22.94
CA ALA A 22 4.95 32.33 21.61
C ALA A 22 3.46 32.71 21.54
N HIS A 23 3.15 33.74 20.76
CA HIS A 23 1.78 34.18 20.50
C HIS A 23 0.91 33.00 20.04
N ARG A 24 0.07 32.50 20.92
CA ARG A 24 -0.90 31.48 20.57
C ARG A 24 -2.09 32.15 19.90
N THR A 25 -2.18 32.02 18.59
CA THR A 25 -3.34 32.48 17.82
C THR A 25 -4.40 31.38 17.84
N PHE A 26 -5.58 31.69 18.36
CA PHE A 26 -6.71 30.77 18.31
C PHE A 26 -7.53 31.06 17.06
N PRO A 27 -7.85 30.02 16.23
CA PRO A 27 -8.73 30.22 15.08
C PRO A 27 -10.12 30.62 15.55
N SER A 28 -10.68 31.67 14.94
CA SER A 28 -12.06 32.11 15.16
C SER A 28 -12.93 31.71 13.95
N TYR A 29 -14.08 31.15 14.22
CA TYR A 29 -15.03 30.70 13.20
C TYR A 29 -16.33 31.49 13.31
N ARG A 30 -16.89 31.87 12.16
CA ARG A 30 -18.14 32.64 12.09
C ARG A 30 -19.36 31.84 12.54
N PHE A 31 -19.30 30.52 12.34
CA PHE A 31 -20.38 29.59 12.67
C PHE A 31 -19.86 28.43 13.55
N PRO A 32 -20.61 28.01 14.55
CA PRO A 32 -20.19 26.93 15.45
C PRO A 32 -19.98 25.59 14.74
N GLU A 33 -20.73 25.33 13.67
CA GLU A 33 -20.58 24.13 12.85
C GLU A 33 -19.19 24.04 12.19
N SER A 34 -18.68 25.17 11.70
CA SER A 34 -17.34 25.25 11.12
C SER A 34 -16.25 24.99 12.17
N ALA A 35 -16.45 25.49 13.40
CA ALA A 35 -15.54 25.22 14.51
C ALA A 35 -15.57 23.73 14.90
N ALA A 36 -16.76 23.13 14.97
CA ALA A 36 -16.93 21.72 15.29
C ALA A 36 -16.27 20.82 14.23
N LEU A 37 -16.43 21.15 12.93
CA LEU A 37 -15.80 20.42 11.83
C LEU A 37 -14.26 20.54 11.90
N ALA A 38 -13.73 21.74 12.13
CA ALA A 38 -12.28 21.93 12.27
C ALA A 38 -11.74 21.16 13.48
N LEU A 39 -12.44 21.21 14.63
CA LEU A 39 -12.06 20.47 15.81
C LEU A 39 -12.08 18.94 15.58
N SER A 40 -13.08 18.43 14.86
CA SER A 40 -13.16 17.01 14.53
C SER A 40 -11.91 16.56 13.75
N LYS A 41 -11.45 17.38 12.77
CA LYS A 41 -10.23 17.09 11.99
C LYS A 41 -8.97 17.14 12.87
N VAL A 42 -8.88 18.07 13.79
CA VAL A 42 -7.77 18.12 14.76
C VAL A 42 -7.76 16.89 15.65
N VAL A 43 -8.92 16.44 16.13
CA VAL A 43 -9.05 15.23 16.95
C VAL A 43 -8.71 13.98 16.14
N GLU A 44 -9.17 13.86 14.90
CA GLU A 44 -8.78 12.76 13.98
C GLU A 44 -7.26 12.72 13.80
N TYR A 45 -6.64 13.86 13.54
CA TYR A 45 -5.19 13.96 13.39
C TYR A 45 -4.43 13.61 14.68
N ALA A 46 -4.91 14.11 15.83
CA ALA A 46 -4.32 13.77 17.11
C ALA A 46 -4.41 12.26 17.40
N ARG A 47 -5.54 11.62 17.11
CA ARG A 47 -5.72 10.16 17.24
C ARG A 47 -4.76 9.41 16.33
N PHE A 48 -4.64 9.84 15.06
CA PHE A 48 -3.67 9.27 14.14
C PHE A 48 -2.23 9.36 14.68
N ARG A 49 -1.84 10.52 15.21
CA ARG A 49 -0.50 10.71 15.79
C ARG A 49 -0.24 9.92 17.07
N MET A 50 -1.29 9.56 17.80
CA MET A 50 -1.20 8.74 19.02
C MET A 50 -1.21 7.22 18.73
N GLN A 51 -1.51 6.82 17.50
CA GLN A 51 -1.40 5.41 17.12
C GLN A 51 0.05 4.96 17.21
N PRO A 52 0.33 3.79 17.78
CA PRO A 52 1.68 3.24 17.76
C PRO A 52 2.14 3.06 16.32
N PRO A 53 3.40 3.30 16.01
CA PRO A 53 3.93 2.98 14.69
C PRO A 53 3.83 1.46 14.48
N GLY A 54 3.28 1.04 13.33
CA GLY A 54 3.27 -0.35 12.95
C GLY A 54 4.70 -0.89 12.75
N ARG A 55 4.85 -2.19 12.71
CA ARG A 55 6.12 -2.87 12.45
C ARG A 55 6.15 -3.38 11.02
N ILE A 56 7.27 -3.17 10.34
CA ILE A 56 7.54 -3.84 9.06
C ILE A 56 7.83 -5.30 9.38
N LEU A 57 7.08 -6.20 8.75
CA LEU A 57 7.26 -7.64 8.95
C LEU A 57 8.51 -8.11 8.19
N GLY A 58 9.34 -8.87 8.85
CA GLY A 58 10.53 -9.51 8.25
C GLY A 58 10.36 -11.03 8.22
N TYR A 59 10.75 -11.64 7.11
CA TYR A 59 10.64 -13.08 6.88
C TYR A 59 12.03 -13.67 6.68
N PRO A 60 12.57 -14.40 7.68
CA PRO A 60 13.94 -14.92 7.65
C PRO A 60 14.14 -16.10 6.68
N ASP A 61 13.02 -16.70 6.21
CA ASP A 61 13.01 -17.83 5.27
C ASP A 61 13.11 -17.41 3.79
N LEU A 62 13.28 -16.12 3.52
CA LEU A 62 13.35 -15.59 2.16
C LEU A 62 14.78 -15.60 1.61
N ASN A 63 14.90 -15.84 0.32
CA ASN A 63 16.17 -15.75 -0.41
C ASN A 63 16.27 -14.44 -1.20
N ALA A 64 16.16 -13.31 -0.50
CA ALA A 64 16.17 -11.97 -1.08
C ALA A 64 17.48 -11.69 -1.88
N GLY A 65 18.60 -12.19 -1.41
CA GLY A 65 19.90 -11.99 -2.10
C GLY A 65 19.97 -12.67 -3.47
N GLU A 66 19.39 -13.85 -3.63
CA GLU A 66 19.32 -14.51 -4.94
C GLU A 66 18.30 -13.81 -5.85
N ALA A 67 17.15 -13.47 -5.32
CA ALA A 67 16.13 -12.72 -6.02
C ALA A 67 16.68 -11.41 -6.60
N ARG A 68 17.43 -10.65 -5.78
CA ARG A 68 18.07 -9.41 -6.21
C ARG A 68 19.05 -9.62 -7.34
N ARG A 69 19.99 -10.59 -7.22
CA ARG A 69 20.96 -10.91 -8.28
C ARG A 69 20.29 -11.34 -9.59
N ARG A 70 19.16 -12.04 -9.52
CA ARG A 70 18.37 -12.43 -10.68
C ARG A 70 17.79 -11.21 -11.39
N VAL A 71 17.18 -10.31 -10.65
CA VAL A 71 16.61 -9.06 -11.16
C VAL A 71 17.71 -8.16 -11.74
N GLU A 72 18.84 -8.01 -11.06
CA GLU A 72 20.00 -7.25 -11.56
C GLU A 72 20.48 -7.76 -12.91
N ARG A 73 20.68 -9.06 -13.09
CA ARG A 73 21.05 -9.66 -14.38
C ARG A 73 20.01 -9.41 -15.47
N PHE A 74 18.73 -9.48 -15.13
CA PHE A 74 17.67 -9.18 -16.09
C PHE A 74 17.72 -7.72 -16.53
N ILE A 75 17.88 -6.80 -15.59
CA ILE A 75 17.94 -5.35 -15.85
C ILE A 75 19.18 -4.96 -16.66
N GLU A 76 20.34 -5.56 -16.38
CA GLU A 76 21.58 -5.35 -17.15
C GLU A 76 21.41 -5.76 -18.61
N GLY A 77 20.57 -6.75 -18.90
CA GLY A 77 20.26 -7.21 -20.27
C GLY A 77 19.22 -6.35 -21.00
N LEU A 78 18.60 -5.35 -20.34
CA LEU A 78 17.59 -4.52 -20.99
C LEU A 78 18.22 -3.50 -21.96
N PRO A 79 17.57 -3.24 -23.10
CA PRO A 79 18.10 -2.29 -24.11
C PRO A 79 18.00 -0.82 -23.70
N GLY A 80 17.33 -0.51 -22.57
CA GLY A 80 17.13 0.87 -22.11
C GLY A 80 16.27 0.98 -20.84
N PRO A 81 16.02 2.19 -20.37
CA PRO A 81 15.35 2.44 -19.10
C PRO A 81 13.83 2.22 -19.11
N ALA A 82 13.26 1.88 -20.27
CA ALA A 82 11.81 1.68 -20.39
C ALA A 82 11.33 0.53 -19.51
N PRO A 83 10.16 0.68 -18.84
CA PRO A 83 9.58 -0.37 -18.05
C PRO A 83 9.34 -1.64 -18.88
N THR A 84 9.86 -2.77 -18.42
CA THR A 84 9.81 -4.04 -19.13
C THR A 84 9.20 -5.12 -18.23
N ALA A 85 8.25 -5.88 -18.76
CA ALA A 85 7.64 -6.98 -18.04
C ALA A 85 8.64 -8.13 -17.86
N LEU A 86 8.73 -8.66 -16.65
CA LEU A 86 9.51 -9.83 -16.35
C LEU A 86 8.84 -11.07 -16.98
N PRO A 87 9.59 -11.95 -17.69
CA PRO A 87 9.03 -13.19 -18.22
C PRO A 87 8.38 -14.06 -17.14
N GLU A 88 7.36 -14.82 -17.52
CA GLU A 88 6.58 -15.62 -16.56
C GLU A 88 7.44 -16.61 -15.76
N ALA A 89 8.38 -17.29 -16.42
CA ALA A 89 9.30 -18.22 -15.76
C ALA A 89 10.15 -17.54 -14.69
N GLU A 90 10.74 -16.37 -15.03
CA GLU A 90 11.53 -15.56 -14.10
C GLU A 90 10.67 -15.01 -12.96
N THR A 91 9.44 -14.59 -13.26
CA THR A 91 8.47 -14.13 -12.26
C THR A 91 8.14 -15.23 -11.26
N ARG A 92 7.93 -16.45 -11.72
CA ARG A 92 7.63 -17.61 -10.89
C ARG A 92 8.79 -17.94 -9.95
N GLU A 93 10.01 -17.96 -10.44
CA GLU A 93 11.20 -18.24 -9.63
C GLU A 93 11.48 -17.11 -8.64
N LEU A 94 11.28 -15.86 -9.07
CA LEU A 94 11.40 -14.70 -8.20
C LEU A 94 10.42 -14.78 -7.01
N LEU A 95 9.15 -15.06 -7.27
CA LEU A 95 8.14 -15.20 -6.22
C LEU A 95 8.40 -16.39 -5.31
N ALA A 96 8.88 -17.51 -5.85
CA ALA A 96 9.28 -18.66 -5.05
C ALA A 96 10.40 -18.31 -4.04
N SER A 97 11.33 -17.41 -4.42
CA SER A 97 12.37 -16.89 -3.50
C SER A 97 11.79 -16.10 -2.33
N PHE A 98 10.55 -15.61 -2.45
CA PHE A 98 9.79 -14.96 -1.39
C PHE A 98 8.73 -15.88 -0.75
N GLY A 99 8.80 -17.20 -1.02
CA GLY A 99 7.85 -18.17 -0.48
C GLY A 99 6.41 -17.98 -0.99
N LEU A 100 6.25 -17.35 -2.14
CA LEU A 100 4.97 -17.10 -2.78
C LEU A 100 4.75 -18.09 -3.93
N ALA A 101 3.62 -18.80 -3.89
CA ALA A 101 3.25 -19.75 -4.93
C ALA A 101 2.33 -19.11 -5.97
N ILE A 102 2.48 -19.52 -7.22
CA ILE A 102 1.54 -19.20 -8.29
C ILE A 102 0.65 -20.42 -8.52
N ARG A 103 -0.65 -20.23 -8.46
CA ARG A 103 -1.61 -21.27 -8.84
C ARG A 103 -1.86 -21.21 -10.33
N GLU A 104 -1.63 -22.34 -10.99
CA GLU A 104 -1.97 -22.50 -12.41
C GLU A 104 -3.46 -22.21 -12.63
N ALA A 105 -3.76 -21.61 -13.79
CA ALA A 105 -5.14 -21.39 -14.18
C ALA A 105 -5.82 -22.76 -14.30
N THR A 106 -6.65 -23.09 -13.35
CA THR A 106 -7.56 -24.24 -13.46
C THR A 106 -8.60 -23.94 -14.53
N ALA A 107 -9.09 -24.94 -15.22
CA ALA A 107 -10.16 -24.80 -16.21
C ALA A 107 -11.28 -23.86 -15.69
N PRO A 108 -11.92 -23.06 -16.54
CA PRO A 108 -12.87 -22.05 -16.11
C PRO A 108 -13.93 -22.65 -15.22
N SER A 109 -13.87 -22.31 -13.94
CA SER A 109 -14.87 -22.68 -12.96
C SER A 109 -16.15 -21.92 -13.28
N THR A 110 -17.29 -22.57 -13.20
CA THR A 110 -18.60 -21.94 -13.38
C THR A 110 -18.92 -20.88 -12.32
N ARG A 111 -18.13 -20.81 -11.26
CA ARG A 111 -18.17 -19.75 -10.24
C ARG A 111 -16.82 -19.03 -10.15
N PRO A 112 -16.80 -17.71 -10.27
CA PRO A 112 -15.58 -16.93 -10.03
C PRO A 112 -15.14 -17.14 -8.58
N GLU A 113 -13.89 -17.55 -8.39
CA GLU A 113 -13.32 -17.67 -7.06
C GLU A 113 -13.15 -16.28 -6.42
N PRO A 114 -13.48 -16.16 -5.13
CA PRO A 114 -13.27 -14.90 -4.44
C PRO A 114 -11.77 -14.58 -4.39
N HIS A 115 -11.43 -13.37 -4.82
CA HIS A 115 -10.04 -12.90 -4.88
C HIS A 115 -9.91 -11.45 -4.45
N VAL A 116 -8.69 -11.07 -4.11
CA VAL A 116 -8.27 -9.68 -3.91
C VAL A 116 -7.32 -9.31 -5.04
N ALA A 117 -7.67 -8.26 -5.78
CA ALA A 117 -6.79 -7.71 -6.78
C ALA A 117 -5.78 -6.76 -6.11
N LEU A 118 -4.51 -6.95 -6.44
CA LEU A 118 -3.37 -6.19 -5.97
C LEU A 118 -2.77 -5.44 -7.14
N HIS A 119 -2.55 -4.16 -6.97
CA HIS A 119 -1.86 -3.35 -7.95
C HIS A 119 -0.84 -2.46 -7.24
N LEU A 120 0.42 -2.61 -7.61
CA LEU A 120 1.49 -1.71 -7.22
C LEU A 120 1.83 -0.82 -8.40
N SER A 121 1.98 0.46 -8.17
CA SER A 121 2.48 1.42 -9.14
C SER A 121 3.46 2.38 -8.49
N ALA A 122 4.51 2.75 -9.21
CA ALA A 122 5.42 3.80 -8.78
C ALA A 122 4.77 5.18 -8.97
N ASP A 123 4.75 5.95 -7.91
CA ASP A 123 4.31 7.34 -7.92
C ASP A 123 5.55 8.24 -7.79
N PRO A 124 5.66 9.34 -8.56
CA PRO A 124 6.85 10.20 -8.54
C PRO A 124 7.04 10.94 -7.20
N ASP A 125 5.97 11.21 -6.47
CA ASP A 125 6.01 11.99 -5.23
C ASP A 125 6.01 11.09 -3.97
N PHE A 126 5.35 9.94 -4.03
CA PHE A 126 5.14 9.05 -2.88
C PHE A 126 5.89 7.72 -2.98
N GLY A 127 6.58 7.47 -4.09
CA GLY A 127 7.20 6.16 -4.32
C GLY A 127 6.18 5.06 -4.67
N PRO A 128 6.46 3.79 -4.34
CA PRO A 128 5.54 2.71 -4.66
C PRO A 128 4.25 2.76 -3.83
N ILE A 129 3.11 2.72 -4.51
CA ILE A 129 1.78 2.75 -3.90
C ILE A 129 1.04 1.45 -4.20
N TRP A 130 0.54 0.81 -3.16
CA TRP A 130 -0.35 -0.33 -3.26
C TRP A 130 -1.81 0.11 -3.41
N ARG A 131 -2.52 -0.51 -4.35
CA ARG A 131 -3.98 -0.50 -4.45
C ARG A 131 -4.50 -1.93 -4.24
N PHE A 132 -5.33 -2.09 -3.24
CA PHE A 132 -6.03 -3.33 -2.96
C PHE A 132 -7.49 -3.16 -3.37
N HIS A 133 -8.04 -4.11 -4.09
CA HIS A 133 -9.45 -4.07 -4.50
C HIS A 133 -10.11 -5.43 -4.29
N ARG A 134 -11.30 -5.42 -3.73
CA ARG A 134 -12.18 -6.58 -3.62
C ARG A 134 -13.58 -6.23 -4.08
N GLN A 135 -14.17 -7.08 -4.90
CA GLN A 135 -15.54 -6.89 -5.35
C GLN A 135 -16.51 -6.85 -4.15
N GLY A 136 -17.36 -5.85 -4.11
CA GLY A 136 -18.33 -5.64 -3.02
C GLY A 136 -17.78 -4.99 -1.74
N ALA A 137 -16.47 -4.75 -1.65
CA ALA A 137 -15.85 -4.04 -0.52
C ALA A 137 -15.18 -2.70 -0.93
N GLY A 138 -14.89 -2.52 -2.24
CA GLY A 138 -14.24 -1.31 -2.75
C GLY A 138 -12.72 -1.43 -2.84
N SER A 139 -12.05 -0.29 -2.81
CA SER A 139 -10.58 -0.19 -2.94
C SER A 139 -9.98 0.59 -1.78
N ILE A 140 -8.75 0.24 -1.45
CA ILE A 140 -7.91 0.97 -0.48
C ILE A 140 -6.52 1.18 -1.07
N LEU A 141 -5.91 2.34 -0.78
CA LEU A 141 -4.55 2.69 -1.15
C LEU A 141 -3.66 2.70 0.09
N ARG A 142 -2.41 2.25 -0.07
CA ARG A 142 -1.35 2.33 0.94
C ARG A 142 0.00 2.59 0.29
N ILE A 143 0.82 3.37 0.95
CA ILE A 143 2.22 3.61 0.57
C ILE A 143 3.07 2.46 1.12
N THR A 144 4.10 2.04 0.41
CA THR A 144 5.09 1.08 0.94
C THR A 144 6.11 1.78 1.86
N PRO A 145 6.70 1.06 2.83
CA PRO A 145 6.42 -0.33 3.20
C PRO A 145 5.13 -0.47 4.01
N LEU A 146 4.40 -1.57 3.82
CA LEU A 146 3.25 -1.87 4.66
C LEU A 146 3.71 -2.36 6.04
N THR A 147 3.09 -1.81 7.06
CA THR A 147 3.24 -2.30 8.43
C THR A 147 2.20 -3.38 8.76
N ASP A 148 2.39 -4.08 9.86
CA ASP A 148 1.40 -5.02 10.41
C ASP A 148 0.03 -4.35 10.61
N LEU A 149 0.01 -3.09 11.07
CA LEU A 149 -1.21 -2.32 11.25
C LEU A 149 -1.87 -1.96 9.92
N ASP A 150 -1.08 -1.61 8.89
CA ASP A 150 -1.62 -1.36 7.55
C ASP A 150 -2.28 -2.61 6.97
N ILE A 151 -1.65 -3.77 7.13
CA ILE A 151 -2.21 -5.05 6.69
C ILE A 151 -3.54 -5.32 7.38
N VAL A 152 -3.60 -5.17 8.70
CA VAL A 152 -4.85 -5.34 9.48
C VAL A 152 -5.93 -4.39 8.95
N GLU A 153 -5.62 -3.12 8.75
CA GLU A 153 -6.58 -2.14 8.24
C GLU A 153 -7.06 -2.47 6.80
N VAL A 154 -6.15 -2.94 5.94
CA VAL A 154 -6.51 -3.43 4.59
C VAL A 154 -7.50 -4.59 4.68
N LEU A 155 -7.22 -5.58 5.53
CA LEU A 155 -8.10 -6.73 5.73
C LEU A 155 -9.48 -6.32 6.24
N GLU A 156 -9.53 -5.43 7.22
CA GLU A 156 -10.80 -4.92 7.78
C GLU A 156 -11.63 -4.16 6.74
N LYS A 157 -11.02 -3.25 5.99
CA LYS A 157 -11.70 -2.46 4.96
C LYS A 157 -12.17 -3.31 3.78
N LEU A 158 -11.43 -4.34 3.44
CA LEU A 158 -11.84 -5.33 2.44
C LEU A 158 -12.83 -6.37 3.00
N ARG A 159 -13.25 -6.25 4.25
CA ARG A 159 -14.16 -7.18 4.96
C ARG A 159 -13.64 -8.62 4.95
N LEU A 160 -12.35 -8.78 5.18
CA LEU A 160 -11.62 -10.04 5.22
C LEU A 160 -11.15 -10.30 6.65
N ARG A 161 -12.10 -10.62 7.53
CA ARG A 161 -11.78 -11.00 8.91
C ARG A 161 -11.27 -12.44 8.90
N SER A 162 -10.15 -12.69 9.58
CA SER A 162 -9.56 -14.03 9.76
C SER A 162 -8.90 -14.66 8.52
N THR A 163 -8.25 -13.86 7.69
CA THR A 163 -7.44 -14.35 6.57
C THR A 163 -5.95 -14.20 6.88
N SER A 164 -5.44 -15.06 7.77
CA SER A 164 -4.03 -15.09 8.17
C SER A 164 -3.09 -15.35 6.98
N GLY A 165 -3.50 -16.21 6.06
CA GLY A 165 -2.76 -16.49 4.84
C GLY A 165 -2.65 -15.29 3.90
N LEU A 166 -3.68 -14.43 3.82
CA LEU A 166 -3.59 -13.20 3.05
C LEU A 166 -2.65 -12.18 3.72
N ALA A 167 -2.70 -12.05 5.05
CA ALA A 167 -1.77 -11.21 5.79
C ALA A 167 -0.31 -11.60 5.51
N GLU A 168 -0.02 -12.88 5.53
CA GLU A 168 1.29 -13.45 5.22
C GLU A 168 1.70 -13.14 3.78
N THR A 169 0.80 -13.33 2.81
CA THR A 169 1.05 -12.99 1.40
C THR A 169 1.38 -11.50 1.23
N LEU A 170 0.60 -10.62 1.85
CA LEU A 170 0.84 -9.17 1.77
C LEU A 170 2.16 -8.76 2.41
N GLY A 171 2.52 -9.34 3.56
CA GLY A 171 3.80 -9.10 4.21
C GLY A 171 4.98 -9.50 3.33
N ARG A 172 4.95 -10.69 2.72
CA ARG A 172 5.99 -11.17 1.80
C ARG A 172 6.08 -10.34 0.52
N LEU A 173 4.95 -9.91 -0.04
CA LEU A 173 4.93 -8.98 -1.18
C LEU A 173 5.50 -7.60 -0.81
N THR A 174 5.24 -7.12 0.40
CA THR A 174 5.86 -5.88 0.89
C THR A 174 7.38 -6.01 0.94
N GLN A 175 7.89 -7.10 1.49
CA GLN A 175 9.34 -7.34 1.53
C GLN A 175 9.93 -7.48 0.13
N LEU A 176 9.23 -8.13 -0.81
CA LEU A 176 9.64 -8.19 -2.20
C LEU A 176 9.83 -6.79 -2.81
N VAL A 177 8.88 -5.87 -2.58
CA VAL A 177 8.97 -4.49 -3.07
C VAL A 177 10.15 -3.74 -2.44
N GLU A 178 10.40 -3.93 -1.13
CA GLU A 178 11.51 -3.31 -0.45
C GLU A 178 12.89 -3.82 -0.93
N GLU A 179 12.99 -5.10 -1.26
CA GLU A 179 14.23 -5.72 -1.75
C GLU A 179 14.53 -5.40 -3.22
N LEU A 180 13.52 -5.04 -4.00
CA LEU A 180 13.64 -4.83 -5.44
C LEU A 180 13.33 -3.38 -5.84
N PRO A 181 14.28 -2.44 -5.70
CA PRO A 181 14.08 -1.03 -5.99
C PRO A 181 13.78 -0.72 -7.47
N TRP A 182 13.97 -1.68 -8.36
CA TRP A 182 13.66 -1.57 -9.79
C TRP A 182 12.24 -1.98 -10.15
N LEU A 183 11.48 -2.50 -9.18
CA LEU A 183 10.08 -2.89 -9.40
C LEU A 183 9.20 -1.64 -9.48
N CYS A 184 8.69 -1.35 -10.67
CA CYS A 184 7.87 -0.17 -10.93
C CYS A 184 6.37 -0.45 -10.99
N ALA A 185 5.98 -1.70 -11.29
CA ALA A 185 4.58 -2.11 -11.23
C ALA A 185 4.46 -3.61 -10.92
N LEU A 186 3.39 -3.96 -10.20
CA LEU A 186 2.97 -5.33 -9.95
C LEU A 186 1.44 -5.38 -10.06
N GLU A 187 0.96 -6.33 -10.85
CA GLU A 187 -0.46 -6.68 -10.93
C GLU A 187 -0.62 -8.14 -10.56
N ALA A 188 -1.44 -8.41 -9.57
CA ALA A 188 -1.68 -9.76 -9.07
C ALA A 188 -3.10 -9.93 -8.55
N GLN A 189 -3.54 -11.18 -8.46
CA GLN A 189 -4.76 -11.54 -7.77
C GLN A 189 -4.45 -12.65 -6.77
N VAL A 190 -4.84 -12.44 -5.51
CA VAL A 190 -4.72 -13.46 -4.46
C VAL A 190 -6.04 -14.16 -4.30
N ILE A 191 -6.02 -15.48 -4.36
CA ILE A 191 -7.20 -16.32 -4.18
C ILE A 191 -7.44 -16.50 -2.68
N ILE A 192 -8.60 -16.06 -2.20
CA ILE A 192 -8.93 -16.09 -0.76
C ILE A 192 -9.84 -17.27 -0.36
N GLY A 193 -10.30 -18.06 -1.34
CA GLY A 193 -11.23 -19.18 -1.09
C GLY A 193 -10.63 -20.42 -0.44
N GLY A 194 -9.31 -20.45 -0.22
CA GLY A 194 -8.59 -21.59 0.34
C GLY A 194 -7.84 -21.29 1.63
N ASP A 195 -8.15 -20.19 2.31
CA ASP A 195 -7.50 -19.87 3.60
C ASP A 195 -8.05 -20.85 4.68
N ASP A 196 -7.17 -21.75 5.11
CA ASP A 196 -7.44 -22.73 6.16
C ASP A 196 -7.08 -22.23 7.57
N GLY A 197 -6.68 -20.96 7.69
CA GLY A 197 -6.26 -20.35 8.95
C GLY A 197 -4.87 -20.81 9.41
N SER A 198 -4.12 -21.56 8.60
CA SER A 198 -2.78 -22.06 8.97
C SER A 198 -1.71 -20.96 9.00
N GLY A 199 -2.01 -19.76 8.47
CA GLY A 199 -1.04 -18.67 8.31
C GLY A 199 -0.09 -18.87 7.14
N ARG A 200 -0.29 -19.90 6.30
CA ARG A 200 0.51 -20.08 5.08
C ARG A 200 0.13 -19.04 4.04
N PRO A 201 1.09 -18.53 3.24
CA PRO A 201 0.80 -17.59 2.16
C PRO A 201 -0.24 -18.15 1.20
N LEU A 202 -1.23 -17.33 0.85
CA LEU A 202 -2.21 -17.70 -0.17
C LEU A 202 -1.59 -17.59 -1.57
N PRO A 203 -1.97 -18.48 -2.50
CA PRO A 203 -1.40 -18.48 -3.84
C PRO A 203 -1.89 -17.28 -4.66
N LEU A 204 -1.00 -16.80 -5.52
CA LEU A 204 -1.29 -15.81 -6.55
C LEU A 204 -1.83 -16.50 -7.81
N GLN A 205 -2.68 -15.83 -8.58
CA GLN A 205 -3.13 -16.34 -9.86
C GLN A 205 -2.05 -16.22 -10.94
N ALA A 206 -2.09 -17.08 -11.94
CA ALA A 206 -1.13 -17.13 -13.03
C ALA A 206 -1.14 -15.88 -13.95
N ASN A 207 -2.15 -15.02 -13.87
CA ASN A 207 -2.22 -13.75 -14.61
C ASN A 207 -1.37 -12.62 -14.01
N LEU A 208 -0.53 -12.94 -13.06
CA LEU A 208 0.39 -12.03 -12.40
C LEU A 208 1.37 -11.40 -13.40
N ARG A 209 1.63 -10.11 -13.22
CA ARG A 209 2.59 -9.36 -14.02
C ARG A 209 3.49 -8.52 -13.11
N LEU A 210 4.80 -8.65 -13.29
CA LEU A 210 5.83 -7.82 -12.70
C LEU A 210 6.49 -6.98 -13.78
N THR A 211 6.64 -5.68 -13.54
CA THR A 211 7.30 -4.76 -14.48
C THR A 211 8.47 -4.10 -13.78
N LEU A 212 9.64 -4.16 -14.41
CA LEU A 212 10.90 -3.65 -13.91
C LEU A 212 11.39 -2.49 -14.78
N SER A 213 12.15 -1.58 -14.20
CA SER A 213 12.80 -0.48 -14.90
C SER A 213 14.24 -0.33 -14.39
N GLN A 214 15.14 0.13 -15.25
CA GLN A 214 16.52 0.49 -14.84
C GLN A 214 16.55 1.68 -13.89
N ALA A 215 15.53 2.54 -13.91
CA ALA A 215 15.38 3.60 -12.93
C ALA A 215 14.94 3.03 -11.59
N SER A 216 15.73 3.30 -10.54
CA SER A 216 15.31 2.96 -9.18
C SER A 216 14.23 3.94 -8.71
N PHE A 217 13.15 3.42 -8.12
CA PHE A 217 12.06 4.21 -7.56
C PHE A 217 12.19 4.41 -6.04
N ARG A 218 13.35 4.09 -5.44
CA ARG A 218 13.62 4.50 -4.07
C ARG A 218 13.84 6.01 -4.03
N MET A 219 13.09 6.68 -3.17
CA MET A 219 13.41 8.06 -2.80
C MET A 219 14.79 8.09 -2.13
N PRO A 220 15.59 9.14 -2.36
CA PRO A 220 16.89 9.32 -1.74
C PRO A 220 16.80 9.45 -0.22
#